data_136b04914fad929493d8f89405a3f2e0
#
_entry.id   136b04914fad929493d8f89405a3f2e0
#
_cell.length_a   1.000
_cell.length_b   1.000
_cell.length_c   1.000
_cell.angle_alpha   90.00
_cell.angle_beta   90.00
_cell.angle_gamma   90.00
#
_symmetry.space_group_name_H-M   'P 1'
#
loop_
_entity.id
_entity.type
_entity.pdbx_description
1 polymer ?
#
loop_
_entity_poly.entity_id
_entity_poly.type
_entity_poly.pdbx_seq_one_letter_code
_entity_poly.pdbx_strand_id
1 'polypeptide(L)'
;MKQDMIVILDLGSTENTVIARKIREMGVYSEIHPHDISPDELKKLENVKGIILNGGENRVVDGSAVDISPALYDCGYPMMSIDHPTAKCEKKLAAMPDDEILRGFVFDVCNAAANWNMKNF
;
A
#
# COMPACT_ATOMS: atom_id res chain seq x y z
N MET A 1 -9.66 -18.67 -9.01
CA MET A 1 -8.46 -17.93 -9.44
C MET A 1 -8.26 -16.74 -8.52
N LYS A 2 -7.04 -16.61 -8.02
CA LYS A 2 -6.73 -15.55 -7.05
C LYS A 2 -6.30 -14.29 -7.76
N GLN A 3 -6.85 -13.17 -7.35
CA GLN A 3 -6.49 -11.88 -7.93
C GLN A 3 -5.24 -11.32 -7.27
N ASP A 4 -4.45 -10.59 -8.04
CA ASP A 4 -3.30 -9.86 -7.51
C ASP A 4 -3.78 -8.75 -6.58
N MET A 5 -3.02 -8.50 -5.52
CA MET A 5 -3.42 -7.57 -4.46
C MET A 5 -2.34 -6.53 -4.18
N ILE A 6 -2.78 -5.30 -3.96
CA ILE A 6 -1.95 -4.25 -3.39
C ILE A 6 -2.45 -4.01 -1.96
N VAL A 7 -1.55 -4.06 -1.00
CA VAL A 7 -1.86 -3.80 0.40
C VAL A 7 -1.55 -2.34 0.72
N ILE A 8 -2.51 -1.67 1.34
CA ILE A 8 -2.33 -0.30 1.82
C ILE A 8 -2.23 -0.36 3.34
N LEU A 9 -1.13 0.12 3.89
CA LEU A 9 -0.93 0.18 5.33
C LEU A 9 -1.25 1.57 5.83
N ASP A 10 -2.16 1.64 6.81
CA ASP A 10 -2.63 2.91 7.38
C ASP A 10 -1.63 3.44 8.41
N LEU A 11 -0.89 4.46 8.01
CA LEU A 11 0.05 5.15 8.89
C LEU A 11 -0.46 6.55 9.26
N GLY A 12 -1.78 6.72 9.36
CA GLY A 12 -2.39 7.96 9.81
C GLY A 12 -2.98 8.83 8.71
N SER A 13 -3.15 8.29 7.52
CA SER A 13 -3.83 9.02 6.45
C SER A 13 -5.35 8.95 6.62
N THR A 14 -6.03 10.02 6.21
CA THR A 14 -7.49 10.03 6.08
C THR A 14 -7.96 9.58 4.69
N GLU A 15 -7.02 9.22 3.80
CA GLU A 15 -7.32 8.96 2.38
C GLU A 15 -7.06 7.52 1.95
N ASN A 16 -7.02 6.58 2.91
CA ASN A 16 -6.79 5.16 2.60
C ASN A 16 -7.82 4.60 1.63
N THR A 17 -9.09 4.93 1.84
CA THR A 17 -10.19 4.45 0.98
C THR A 17 -10.10 5.03 -0.42
N VAL A 18 -9.60 6.24 -0.57
CA VAL A 18 -9.44 6.88 -1.89
C VAL A 18 -8.41 6.10 -2.71
N ILE A 19 -7.26 5.78 -2.11
CA ILE A 19 -6.21 5.00 -2.79
C ILE A 19 -6.72 3.60 -3.13
N ALA A 20 -7.37 2.94 -2.19
CA ALA A 20 -7.91 1.61 -2.40
C ALA A 20 -8.88 1.58 -3.58
N ARG A 21 -9.77 2.58 -3.65
CA ARG A 21 -10.74 2.68 -4.74
C ARG A 21 -10.04 2.90 -6.09
N LYS A 22 -9.06 3.79 -6.13
CA LYS A 22 -8.32 4.05 -7.37
C LYS A 22 -7.66 2.78 -7.92
N ILE A 23 -7.06 1.99 -7.05
CA ILE A 23 -6.41 0.73 -7.44
C ILE A 23 -7.46 -0.27 -7.95
N ARG A 24 -8.59 -0.37 -7.27
CA ARG A 24 -9.68 -1.25 -7.71
C ARG A 24 -10.26 -0.82 -9.05
N GLU A 25 -10.36 0.47 -9.31
CA GLU A 25 -10.81 0.99 -10.60
C GLU A 25 -9.84 0.65 -11.73
N MET A 26 -8.58 0.39 -11.42
CA MET A 26 -7.58 -0.08 -12.38
C MET A 26 -7.68 -1.58 -12.68
N GLY A 27 -8.56 -2.29 -11.98
CA GLY A 27 -8.72 -3.73 -12.14
C GLY A 27 -7.82 -4.57 -11.25
N VAL A 28 -7.24 -3.97 -10.20
CA VAL A 28 -6.40 -4.68 -9.24
C VAL A 28 -7.05 -4.61 -7.87
N TYR A 29 -7.11 -5.75 -7.17
CA TYR A 29 -7.69 -5.78 -5.84
C TYR A 29 -6.77 -5.07 -4.84
N SER A 30 -7.36 -4.44 -3.84
CA SER A 30 -6.62 -3.77 -2.78
C SER A 30 -7.31 -3.98 -1.43
N GLU A 31 -6.51 -4.05 -0.37
CA GLU A 31 -6.98 -4.11 1.01
C GLU A 31 -6.24 -3.11 1.87
N ILE A 32 -6.94 -2.56 2.86
CA ILE A 32 -6.35 -1.64 3.85
C ILE A 32 -6.11 -2.44 5.12
N HIS A 33 -4.90 -2.39 5.63
CA HIS A 33 -4.52 -3.05 6.88
C HIS A 33 -3.88 -2.04 7.83
N PRO A 34 -3.91 -2.30 9.14
CA PRO A 34 -3.26 -1.41 10.10
C PRO A 34 -1.74 -1.45 9.95
N HIS A 35 -1.09 -0.36 10.37
CA HIS A 35 0.37 -0.25 10.27
C HIS A 35 1.12 -1.29 11.11
N ASP A 36 0.49 -1.81 12.14
CA ASP A 36 1.10 -2.78 13.05
C ASP A 36 0.88 -4.24 12.63
N ILE A 37 0.43 -4.47 11.40
CA ILE A 37 0.34 -5.84 10.88
C ILE A 37 1.71 -6.51 10.96
N SER A 38 1.73 -7.78 11.40
CA SER A 38 2.99 -8.51 11.50
C SER A 38 3.42 -9.07 10.14
N PRO A 39 4.72 -9.35 9.95
CA PRO A 39 5.17 -10.03 8.72
C PRO A 39 4.47 -11.36 8.49
N ASP A 40 4.17 -12.10 9.54
CA ASP A 40 3.47 -13.40 9.42
C ASP A 40 2.04 -13.22 8.94
N GLU A 41 1.33 -12.21 9.45
CA GLU A 41 -0.02 -11.90 8.99
C GLU A 41 -0.02 -11.47 7.53
N LEU A 42 0.96 -10.67 7.14
CA LEU A 42 1.08 -10.21 5.76
C LEU A 42 1.33 -11.39 4.81
N LYS A 43 2.17 -12.34 5.21
CA LYS A 43 2.48 -13.52 4.40
C LYS A 43 1.29 -14.46 4.22
N LYS A 44 0.28 -14.37 5.09
CA LYS A 44 -0.95 -15.15 4.95
C LYS A 44 -1.87 -14.59 3.87
N LEU A 45 -1.67 -13.34 3.47
CA LEU A 45 -2.43 -12.74 2.38
C LEU A 45 -1.89 -13.30 1.07
N GLU A 46 -2.80 -13.66 0.17
CA GLU A 46 -2.42 -14.32 -1.08
C GLU A 46 -2.22 -13.33 -2.21
N ASN A 47 -1.19 -13.56 -3.02
CA ASN A 47 -0.90 -12.78 -4.23
C ASN A 47 -0.67 -11.29 -3.97
N VAL A 48 -0.03 -10.95 -2.86
CA VAL A 48 0.39 -9.58 -2.59
C VAL A 48 1.52 -9.23 -3.56
N LYS A 49 1.31 -8.19 -4.37
CA LYS A 49 2.29 -7.74 -5.36
C LYS A 49 3.03 -6.49 -4.94
N GLY A 50 2.47 -5.72 -4.03
CA GLY A 50 3.12 -4.52 -3.54
C GLY A 50 2.42 -3.94 -2.33
N ILE A 51 3.11 -3.01 -1.67
CA ILE A 51 2.64 -2.38 -0.44
C ILE A 51 2.75 -0.87 -0.58
N ILE A 52 1.70 -0.15 -0.17
CA ILE A 52 1.72 1.31 -0.09
C ILE A 52 1.66 1.70 1.39
N LEU A 53 2.68 2.43 1.83
CA LEU A 53 2.73 2.99 3.17
C LEU A 53 2.08 4.37 3.13
N ASN A 54 0.84 4.46 3.61
CA ASN A 54 0.06 5.67 3.48
C ASN A 54 0.12 6.50 4.76
N GLY A 55 1.13 7.36 4.84
CA GLY A 55 1.28 8.32 5.90
C GLY A 55 0.33 9.50 5.75
N GLY A 56 0.34 10.42 6.71
CA GLY A 56 -0.52 11.58 6.68
C GLY A 56 -0.43 12.39 7.95
N GLU A 57 -1.41 13.24 8.15
CA GLU A 57 -1.45 14.18 9.27
C GLU A 57 -1.41 13.51 10.65
N ASN A 58 -1.98 12.30 10.72
CA ASN A 58 -2.09 11.56 11.98
C ASN A 58 -0.95 10.56 12.19
N ARG A 59 0.15 10.68 11.42
CA ARG A 59 1.28 9.76 11.55
C ARG A 59 2.03 9.89 12.88
N VAL A 60 1.89 11.03 13.55
CA VAL A 60 2.48 11.25 14.87
C VAL A 60 1.38 11.14 15.92
N VAL A 61 1.51 10.17 16.83
CA VAL A 61 0.58 9.94 17.92
C VAL A 61 1.36 9.99 19.23
N ASP A 62 0.91 10.82 20.18
CA ASP A 62 1.55 11.00 21.50
C ASP A 62 3.04 11.30 21.38
N GLY A 63 3.43 12.12 20.40
CA GLY A 63 4.82 12.51 20.17
C GLY A 63 5.67 11.48 19.45
N SER A 64 5.11 10.31 19.11
CA SER A 64 5.83 9.24 18.42
C SER A 64 5.30 9.07 17.01
N ALA A 65 6.21 8.99 16.04
CA ALA A 65 5.83 8.74 14.66
C ALA A 65 5.38 7.28 14.50
N VAL A 66 4.24 7.10 13.82
CA VAL A 66 3.71 5.79 13.48
C VAL A 66 4.51 5.22 12.31
N ASP A 67 4.98 3.99 12.42
CA ASP A 67 5.70 3.31 11.34
C ASP A 67 5.39 1.81 11.41
N ILE A 68 5.76 1.12 10.34
CA ILE A 68 5.63 -0.33 10.26
C ILE A 68 6.80 -1.01 10.98
N SER A 69 6.64 -2.29 11.29
CA SER A 69 7.74 -3.09 11.83
C SER A 69 8.94 -3.05 10.88
N PRO A 70 10.18 -2.88 11.40
CA PRO A 70 11.35 -2.94 10.53
C PRO A 70 11.44 -4.20 9.67
N ALA A 71 10.94 -5.32 10.16
CA ALA A 71 10.94 -6.58 9.42
C ALA A 71 10.08 -6.53 8.16
N LEU A 72 9.07 -5.65 8.10
CA LEU A 72 8.24 -5.50 6.91
C LEU A 72 9.01 -4.89 5.75
N TYR A 73 9.98 -4.01 6.03
CA TYR A 73 10.82 -3.45 4.97
C TYR A 73 11.69 -4.52 4.30
N ASP A 74 11.95 -5.62 4.98
CA ASP A 74 12.80 -6.71 4.48
C ASP A 74 11.99 -7.88 3.92
N CYS A 75 10.67 -7.74 3.76
CA CYS A 75 9.80 -8.81 3.26
C CYS A 75 9.92 -9.08 1.76
N GLY A 76 10.63 -8.23 1.02
CA GLY A 76 10.85 -8.43 -0.40
C GLY A 76 9.73 -7.92 -1.32
N TYR A 77 8.70 -7.29 -0.79
CA TYR A 77 7.65 -6.69 -1.60
C TYR A 77 8.07 -5.31 -2.09
N PRO A 78 7.72 -4.93 -3.33
CA PRO A 78 7.86 -3.54 -3.76
C PRO A 78 7.03 -2.62 -2.86
N MET A 79 7.61 -1.50 -2.45
CA MET A 79 6.95 -0.55 -1.55
C MET A 79 7.02 0.87 -2.08
N MET A 80 5.95 1.63 -1.81
CA MET A 80 5.88 3.06 -2.07
C MET A 80 5.32 3.72 -0.81
N SER A 81 5.90 4.86 -0.42
CA SER A 81 5.37 5.63 0.71
C SER A 81 4.75 6.94 0.24
N ILE A 82 3.75 7.39 0.98
CA ILE A 82 3.08 8.67 0.76
C ILE A 82 3.15 9.44 2.07
N ASP A 83 3.67 10.67 2.02
CA ASP A 83 3.82 11.55 3.18
C ASP A 83 4.53 10.85 4.36
N HIS A 84 5.59 10.12 4.04
CA HIS A 84 6.42 9.42 5.02
C HIS A 84 7.88 9.47 4.56
N PRO A 85 8.55 10.63 4.75
CA PRO A 85 9.87 10.87 4.15
C PRO A 85 10.99 9.99 4.73
N THR A 86 10.79 9.42 5.91
CA THR A 86 11.78 8.56 6.56
C THR A 86 11.57 7.07 6.28
N ALA A 87 10.60 6.73 5.43
CA ALA A 87 10.36 5.34 5.05
C ALA A 87 11.60 4.75 4.36
N LYS A 88 11.87 3.47 4.64
CA LYS A 88 13.03 2.77 4.09
C LYS A 88 12.71 2.08 2.76
N CYS A 89 11.96 2.75 1.90
CA CYS A 89 11.65 2.28 0.57
C CYS A 89 12.19 3.25 -0.47
N GLU A 90 12.38 2.77 -1.70
CA GLU A 90 12.97 3.59 -2.75
C GLU A 90 12.03 4.68 -3.25
N LYS A 91 10.74 4.36 -3.41
CA LYS A 91 9.77 5.30 -3.95
C LYS A 91 9.04 5.99 -2.81
N LYS A 92 9.30 7.28 -2.64
CA LYS A 92 8.70 8.10 -1.59
C LYS A 92 8.03 9.31 -2.22
N LEU A 93 6.74 9.48 -1.94
CA LEU A 93 5.95 10.59 -2.44
C LEU A 93 5.59 11.53 -1.29
N ALA A 94 5.61 12.84 -1.59
CA ALA A 94 5.27 13.85 -0.58
C ALA A 94 3.76 14.00 -0.37
N ALA A 95 2.96 13.61 -1.37
CA ALA A 95 1.51 13.77 -1.35
C ALA A 95 0.85 12.67 -2.16
N MET A 96 -0.49 12.63 -2.11
CA MET A 96 -1.30 11.67 -2.86
C MET A 96 -0.86 11.64 -4.34
N PRO A 97 -0.54 10.46 -4.89
CA PRO A 97 -0.16 10.35 -6.29
C PRO A 97 -1.34 10.56 -7.22
N ASP A 98 -1.05 11.06 -8.42
CA ASP A 98 -2.04 11.04 -9.49
C ASP A 98 -2.19 9.63 -10.05
N ASP A 99 -3.16 9.45 -10.94
CA ASP A 99 -3.46 8.12 -11.49
C ASP A 99 -2.30 7.54 -12.29
N GLU A 100 -1.54 8.37 -12.99
CA GLU A 100 -0.39 7.92 -13.78
C GLU A 100 0.73 7.37 -12.90
N ILE A 101 1.06 8.08 -11.81
CA ILE A 101 2.07 7.63 -10.85
C ILE A 101 1.63 6.34 -10.19
N LEU A 102 0.37 6.27 -9.79
CA LEU A 102 -0.17 5.08 -9.12
C LEU A 102 -0.18 3.87 -10.06
N ARG A 103 -0.58 4.05 -11.32
CA ARG A 103 -0.51 2.99 -12.33
C ARG A 103 0.92 2.49 -12.54
N GLY A 104 1.87 3.41 -12.61
CA GLY A 104 3.28 3.05 -12.75
C GLY A 104 3.76 2.17 -11.62
N PHE A 105 3.39 2.49 -10.39
CA PHE A 105 3.76 1.66 -9.25
C PHE A 105 3.07 0.28 -9.34
N VAL A 106 1.77 0.25 -9.56
CA VAL A 106 0.98 -0.99 -9.54
C VAL A 106 1.41 -1.94 -10.66
N PHE A 107 1.56 -1.44 -11.89
CA PHE A 107 1.80 -2.30 -13.05
C PHE A 107 3.27 -2.45 -13.42
N ASP A 108 4.06 -1.39 -13.32
CA ASP A 108 5.46 -1.44 -13.76
C ASP A 108 6.41 -1.89 -12.65
N VAL A 109 6.18 -1.46 -11.42
CA VAL A 109 7.06 -1.80 -10.29
C VAL A 109 6.60 -3.10 -9.63
N CYS A 110 5.30 -3.23 -9.36
CA CYS A 110 4.75 -4.40 -8.67
C CYS A 110 4.41 -5.55 -9.62
N ASN A 111 4.33 -5.30 -10.93
CA ASN A 111 3.92 -6.29 -11.93
C ASN A 111 2.57 -6.92 -11.64
N ALA A 112 1.65 -6.17 -11.04
CA ALA A 112 0.31 -6.66 -10.79
C ALA A 112 -0.45 -6.82 -12.08
N ALA A 113 -1.31 -7.84 -12.16
CA ALA A 113 -2.19 -8.04 -13.30
C ALA A 113 -3.57 -7.46 -12.97
N ALA A 114 -4.23 -6.86 -13.97
CA ALA A 114 -5.58 -6.34 -13.82
C ALA A 114 -6.58 -7.50 -13.90
N ASN A 115 -6.59 -8.34 -12.88
CA ASN A 115 -7.39 -9.57 -12.86
C ASN A 115 -8.50 -9.54 -11.80
N TRP A 116 -8.87 -8.36 -11.34
CA TRP A 116 -9.99 -8.15 -10.43
C TRP A 116 -11.06 -7.31 -11.10
N ASN A 117 -12.34 -7.63 -10.86
CA ASN A 117 -13.46 -6.94 -11.46
C ASN A 117 -14.51 -6.61 -10.39
N MET A 118 -14.82 -5.33 -10.23
CA MET A 118 -15.83 -4.86 -9.27
C MET A 118 -17.20 -5.49 -9.49
N LYS A 119 -17.53 -5.85 -10.72
CA LYS A 119 -18.84 -6.45 -11.05
C LYS A 119 -19.01 -7.86 -10.51
N ASN A 120 -17.92 -8.51 -10.10
CA ASN A 120 -17.95 -9.87 -9.58
C ASN A 120 -18.09 -9.94 -8.05
N PHE A 121 -18.48 -8.85 -7.44
CA PHE A 121 -18.69 -8.76 -6.00
C PHE A 121 -20.13 -8.91 -5.66
#